data_0b8269efcf100f03f701897613f689df
#
_entry.id   0b8269efcf100f03f701897613f689df
#
_cell.length_a   1.000
_cell.length_b   1.000
_cell.length_c   1.000
_cell.angle_alpha   90.00
_cell.angle_beta   90.00
_cell.angle_gamma   90.00
#
_symmetry.space_group_name_H-M   'P 1'
#
loop_
_entity.id
_entity.type
_entity.pdbx_description
1 polymer ?
#
loop_
_entity_poly.entity_id
_entity_poly.type
_entity_poly.pdbx_seq_one_letter_code
_entity_poly.pdbx_strand_id
1 'polypeptide(L)'
;MMRLSGYILRIPQITQPEINTATEKLDSVRLQLVAGTIGFGEAVAKYSDDENAKFTAGILMARDGSNYLKIDELDKEMVLLLKKANLSSGQYSQPTVFTDERGKKGVRIVYLISKSEPHRENLKDDYNRISQRALEQKKNKVLQDWFQTRISTYYIMIDGDYRNCGNLTKWQTRQFTSAN
;
A
#
# COMPACT_ATOMS: atom_id res chain seq x y z
N MET A 1 -20.13 -26.22 -32.54
CA MET A 1 -20.58 -24.88 -32.92
C MET A 1 -20.77 -24.09 -31.63
N MET A 2 -19.80 -23.24 -31.25
CA MET A 2 -19.87 -22.36 -30.05
C MET A 2 -20.44 -21.01 -30.48
N ARG A 3 -21.55 -20.57 -29.87
CA ARG A 3 -22.04 -19.20 -29.96
C ARG A 3 -21.46 -18.43 -28.77
N LEU A 4 -20.51 -17.51 -29.02
CA LEU A 4 -20.01 -16.55 -28.05
C LEU A 4 -20.78 -15.25 -28.26
N SER A 5 -21.56 -14.84 -27.26
CA SER A 5 -22.17 -13.54 -27.17
C SER A 5 -21.33 -12.68 -26.22
N GLY A 6 -20.57 -11.73 -26.77
CA GLY A 6 -19.74 -10.80 -26.00
C GLY A 6 -20.47 -9.46 -25.84
N TYR A 7 -20.69 -9.00 -24.61
CA TYR A 7 -21.08 -7.63 -24.29
C TYR A 7 -19.83 -6.78 -24.17
N ILE A 8 -19.68 -5.77 -25.04
CA ILE A 8 -18.66 -4.74 -24.90
C ILE A 8 -19.30 -3.58 -24.14
N LEU A 9 -19.03 -3.46 -22.84
CA LEU A 9 -19.30 -2.25 -22.07
C LEU A 9 -18.20 -1.25 -22.41
N ARG A 10 -18.54 -0.21 -23.20
CA ARG A 10 -17.67 0.94 -23.36
C ARG A 10 -17.70 1.72 -22.04
N ILE A 11 -16.60 1.66 -21.28
CA ILE A 11 -16.36 2.60 -20.19
C ILE A 11 -16.11 3.96 -20.84
N PRO A 12 -16.87 5.03 -20.50
CA PRO A 12 -16.64 6.33 -21.07
C PRO A 12 -15.19 6.74 -20.76
N GLN A 13 -14.40 6.96 -21.81
CA GLN A 13 -13.06 7.51 -21.66
C GLN A 13 -13.19 8.99 -21.28
N ILE A 14 -12.46 9.40 -20.25
CA ILE A 14 -12.37 10.82 -19.86
C ILE A 14 -11.92 11.62 -21.08
N THR A 15 -12.69 12.64 -21.41
CA THR A 15 -12.43 13.49 -22.57
C THR A 15 -11.34 14.53 -22.26
N GLN A 16 -10.69 15.06 -23.30
CA GLN A 16 -9.66 16.08 -23.11
C GLN A 16 -10.20 17.36 -22.42
N PRO A 17 -11.40 17.86 -22.69
CA PRO A 17 -11.99 18.98 -21.93
C PRO A 17 -12.14 18.69 -20.43
N GLU A 18 -12.53 17.48 -20.05
CA GLU A 18 -12.65 17.11 -18.64
C GLU A 18 -11.28 17.08 -17.93
N ILE A 19 -10.24 16.60 -18.62
CA ILE A 19 -8.86 16.65 -18.11
C ILE A 19 -8.41 18.10 -17.90
N ASN A 20 -8.70 18.99 -18.86
CA ASN A 20 -8.33 20.41 -18.78
C ASN A 20 -9.05 21.07 -17.58
N THR A 21 -10.35 20.85 -17.44
CA THR A 21 -11.12 21.38 -16.30
C THR A 21 -10.59 20.88 -14.96
N ALA A 22 -10.27 19.59 -14.86
CA ALA A 22 -9.67 19.02 -13.67
C ALA A 22 -8.29 19.61 -13.36
N THR A 23 -7.49 19.85 -14.41
CA THR A 23 -6.16 20.46 -14.28
C THR A 23 -6.26 21.88 -13.76
N GLU A 24 -7.15 22.72 -14.32
CA GLU A 24 -7.37 24.10 -13.88
C GLU A 24 -7.87 24.17 -12.45
N LYS A 25 -8.80 23.27 -12.06
CA LYS A 25 -9.27 23.15 -10.69
C LYS A 25 -8.13 22.81 -9.74
N LEU A 26 -7.30 21.84 -10.07
CA LEU A 26 -6.16 21.45 -9.25
C LEU A 26 -5.06 22.52 -9.22
N ASP A 27 -4.85 23.28 -10.28
CA ASP A 27 -3.94 24.42 -10.25
C ASP A 27 -4.40 25.47 -9.24
N SER A 28 -5.69 25.78 -9.19
CA SER A 28 -6.26 26.69 -8.21
C SER A 28 -6.06 26.18 -6.77
N VAL A 29 -6.26 24.90 -6.54
CA VAL A 29 -6.00 24.26 -5.24
C VAL A 29 -4.52 24.32 -4.90
N ARG A 30 -3.63 24.05 -5.85
CA ARG A 30 -2.19 24.13 -5.67
C ARG A 30 -1.74 25.54 -5.24
N LEU A 31 -2.29 26.58 -5.84
CA LEU A 31 -1.99 27.95 -5.45
C LEU A 31 -2.39 28.21 -3.99
N GLN A 32 -3.53 27.71 -3.53
CA GLN A 32 -3.96 27.81 -2.14
C GLN A 32 -3.04 27.03 -1.19
N LEU A 33 -2.57 25.85 -1.60
CA LEU A 33 -1.62 25.04 -0.85
C LEU A 33 -0.26 25.76 -0.72
N VAL A 34 0.26 26.32 -1.78
CA VAL A 34 1.52 27.06 -1.80
C VAL A 34 1.41 28.34 -0.97
N ALA A 35 0.27 29.03 -1.02
CA ALA A 35 0.00 30.20 -0.19
C ALA A 35 -0.24 29.86 1.30
N GLY A 36 -0.37 28.58 1.65
CA GLY A 36 -0.64 28.12 3.03
C GLY A 36 -2.05 28.44 3.53
N THR A 37 -2.98 28.81 2.64
CA THR A 37 -4.36 29.13 3.01
C THR A 37 -5.21 27.89 3.32
N ILE A 38 -4.79 26.72 2.83
CA ILE A 38 -5.40 25.43 3.08
C ILE A 38 -4.33 24.39 3.35
N GLY A 39 -4.58 23.45 4.27
CA GLY A 39 -3.72 22.31 4.50
C GLY A 39 -3.90 21.20 3.47
N PHE A 40 -2.85 20.38 3.21
CA PHE A 40 -2.93 19.33 2.21
C PHE A 40 -4.05 18.30 2.52
N GLY A 41 -4.16 17.85 3.77
CA GLY A 41 -5.22 16.93 4.19
C GLY A 41 -6.62 17.50 4.02
N GLU A 42 -6.80 18.79 4.30
CA GLU A 42 -8.07 19.51 4.08
C GLU A 42 -8.39 19.62 2.59
N ALA A 43 -7.39 19.93 1.77
CA ALA A 43 -7.55 19.97 0.31
C ALA A 43 -7.97 18.59 -0.24
N VAL A 44 -7.35 17.51 0.24
CA VAL A 44 -7.71 16.14 -0.13
C VAL A 44 -9.15 15.82 0.29
N ALA A 45 -9.54 16.12 1.52
CA ALA A 45 -10.91 15.86 2.00
C ALA A 45 -11.97 16.59 1.15
N LYS A 46 -11.66 17.82 0.72
CA LYS A 46 -12.60 18.70 0.00
C LYS A 46 -12.64 18.44 -1.52
N TYR A 47 -11.51 18.13 -2.13
CA TYR A 47 -11.37 18.15 -3.60
C TYR A 47 -10.99 16.80 -4.21
N SER A 48 -10.57 15.81 -3.41
CA SER A 48 -10.22 14.49 -3.96
C SER A 48 -11.48 13.68 -4.29
N ASP A 49 -11.43 12.97 -5.40
CA ASP A 49 -12.44 11.96 -5.77
C ASP A 49 -12.05 10.56 -5.29
N ASP A 50 -10.82 10.40 -4.76
CA ASP A 50 -10.35 9.12 -4.22
C ASP A 50 -10.71 9.00 -2.73
N GLU A 51 -11.65 8.11 -2.44
CA GLU A 51 -12.11 7.83 -1.07
C GLU A 51 -10.98 7.33 -0.16
N ASN A 52 -10.05 6.53 -0.69
CA ASN A 52 -8.91 6.05 0.09
C ASN A 52 -7.99 7.22 0.48
N ALA A 53 -7.75 8.14 -0.46
CA ALA A 53 -6.96 9.34 -0.18
C ALA A 53 -7.62 10.23 0.87
N LYS A 54 -8.95 10.37 0.85
CA LYS A 54 -9.69 11.10 1.89
C LYS A 54 -9.48 10.49 3.27
N PHE A 55 -9.49 9.15 3.36
CA PHE A 55 -9.32 8.43 4.63
C PHE A 55 -7.92 8.61 5.23
N THR A 56 -6.90 8.69 4.40
CA THR A 56 -5.50 8.84 4.81
C THR A 56 -5.02 10.29 4.81
N ALA A 57 -5.91 11.26 4.58
CA ALA A 57 -5.55 12.68 4.34
C ALA A 57 -4.51 12.84 3.22
N GLY A 58 -4.55 11.98 2.22
CA GLY A 58 -3.66 11.94 1.07
C GLY A 58 -2.30 11.27 1.31
N ILE A 59 -2.06 10.71 2.49
CA ILE A 59 -0.81 10.00 2.77
C ILE A 59 -0.80 8.67 2.03
N LEU A 60 0.20 8.48 1.19
CA LEU A 60 0.46 7.20 0.54
C LEU A 60 1.13 6.26 1.54
N MET A 61 0.62 5.04 1.64
CA MET A 61 1.15 4.01 2.54
C MET A 61 1.81 2.90 1.74
N ALA A 62 2.94 2.43 2.24
CA ALA A 62 3.61 1.25 1.72
C ALA A 62 2.83 -0.03 2.10
N ARG A 63 3.17 -1.17 1.49
CA ARG A 63 2.54 -2.47 1.77
C ARG A 63 2.71 -2.94 3.22
N ASP A 64 3.75 -2.47 3.90
CA ASP A 64 4.01 -2.74 5.31
C ASP A 64 3.26 -1.81 6.28
N GLY A 65 2.42 -0.91 5.75
CA GLY A 65 1.67 0.08 6.52
C GLY A 65 2.50 1.30 6.94
N SER A 66 3.74 1.41 6.51
CA SER A 66 4.56 2.61 6.75
C SER A 66 4.19 3.74 5.79
N ASN A 67 4.47 4.97 6.18
CA ASN A 67 4.31 6.16 5.33
C ASN A 67 5.59 6.52 4.56
N TYR A 68 6.59 5.63 4.58
CA TYR A 68 7.82 5.73 3.80
C TYR A 68 7.78 4.75 2.65
N LEU A 69 7.72 5.28 1.44
CA LEU A 69 7.70 4.50 0.21
C LEU A 69 9.10 4.39 -0.39
N LYS A 70 9.48 3.19 -0.79
CA LYS A 70 10.68 3.00 -1.59
C LYS A 70 10.40 3.38 -3.03
N ILE A 71 11.41 3.87 -3.74
CA ILE A 71 11.29 4.25 -5.15
C ILE A 71 10.79 3.07 -5.99
N ASP A 72 11.18 1.84 -5.66
CA ASP A 72 10.77 0.62 -6.36
C ASP A 72 9.29 0.24 -6.13
N GLU A 73 8.65 0.81 -5.11
CA GLU A 73 7.24 0.60 -4.80
C GLU A 73 6.33 1.64 -5.47
N LEU A 74 6.91 2.69 -6.04
CA LEU A 74 6.19 3.74 -6.74
C LEU A 74 5.88 3.34 -8.19
N ASP A 75 4.74 3.81 -8.70
CA ASP A 75 4.45 3.67 -10.12
C ASP A 75 5.46 4.44 -10.99
N LYS A 76 5.68 3.97 -12.22
CA LYS A 76 6.66 4.56 -13.13
C LYS A 76 6.38 6.04 -13.43
N GLU A 77 5.11 6.41 -13.53
CA GLU A 77 4.71 7.80 -13.78
C GLU A 77 5.03 8.70 -12.59
N MET A 78 4.84 8.19 -11.36
CA MET A 78 5.22 8.88 -10.12
C MET A 78 6.74 9.11 -10.06
N VAL A 79 7.53 8.08 -10.35
CA VAL A 79 9.00 8.20 -10.38
C VAL A 79 9.45 9.23 -11.40
N LEU A 80 8.85 9.21 -12.60
CA LEU A 80 9.16 10.19 -13.65
C LEU A 80 8.76 11.61 -13.24
N LEU A 81 7.61 11.76 -12.58
CA LEU A 81 7.15 13.05 -12.07
C LEU A 81 8.13 13.61 -11.04
N LEU A 82 8.51 12.80 -10.04
CA LEU A 82 9.45 13.22 -9.01
C LEU A 82 10.82 13.61 -9.59
N LYS A 83 11.29 12.87 -10.60
CA LYS A 83 12.55 13.20 -11.30
C LYS A 83 12.46 14.47 -12.15
N LYS A 84 11.40 14.61 -12.96
CA LYS A 84 11.22 15.76 -13.84
C LYS A 84 10.97 17.06 -13.08
N ALA A 85 10.14 17.01 -12.05
CA ALA A 85 9.80 18.17 -11.24
C ALA A 85 10.92 18.58 -10.28
N ASN A 86 11.95 17.75 -10.10
CA ASN A 86 13.06 17.95 -9.15
C ASN A 86 12.58 18.48 -7.78
N LEU A 87 11.51 17.86 -7.27
CA LEU A 87 10.86 18.30 -6.04
C LEU A 87 11.80 18.18 -4.85
N SER A 88 11.88 19.24 -4.08
CA SER A 88 12.48 19.24 -2.75
C SER A 88 11.44 18.91 -1.69
N SER A 89 11.89 18.48 -0.52
CA SER A 89 11.00 18.23 0.63
C SER A 89 10.19 19.50 0.96
N GLY A 90 8.90 19.33 1.19
CA GLY A 90 7.96 20.42 1.43
C GLY A 90 7.36 21.07 0.17
N GLN A 91 7.61 20.53 -1.01
CA GLN A 91 7.10 21.10 -2.27
C GLN A 91 5.96 20.28 -2.86
N TYR A 92 5.11 20.98 -3.62
CA TYR A 92 4.00 20.42 -4.37
C TYR A 92 4.35 20.34 -5.85
N SER A 93 3.99 19.22 -6.50
CA SER A 93 4.11 19.12 -7.96
C SER A 93 3.10 20.01 -8.68
N GLN A 94 3.33 20.23 -9.98
CA GLN A 94 2.28 20.68 -10.88
C GLN A 94 1.21 19.58 -11.01
N PRO A 95 -0.05 19.92 -11.32
CA PRO A 95 -1.05 18.94 -11.71
C PRO A 95 -0.54 18.09 -12.88
N THR A 96 -0.62 16.79 -12.74
CA THR A 96 -0.09 15.84 -13.72
C THR A 96 -1.14 14.78 -14.01
N VAL A 97 -1.37 14.54 -15.30
CA VAL A 97 -2.23 13.45 -15.75
C VAL A 97 -1.54 12.12 -15.45
N PHE A 98 -2.29 11.16 -14.94
CA PHE A 98 -1.83 9.81 -14.70
C PHE A 98 -2.88 8.80 -15.16
N THR A 99 -2.45 7.55 -15.30
CA THR A 99 -3.32 6.43 -15.60
C THR A 99 -3.20 5.41 -14.48
N ASP A 100 -4.32 5.03 -13.87
CA ASP A 100 -4.34 4.01 -12.83
C ASP A 100 -4.13 2.59 -13.40
N GLU A 101 -3.96 1.61 -12.51
CA GLU A 101 -3.79 0.19 -12.89
C GLU A 101 -4.99 -0.37 -13.65
N ARG A 102 -6.16 0.27 -13.54
CA ARG A 102 -7.40 -0.11 -14.23
C ARG A 102 -7.58 0.63 -15.56
N GLY A 103 -6.58 1.41 -15.99
CA GLY A 103 -6.60 2.18 -17.22
C GLY A 103 -7.44 3.46 -17.16
N LYS A 104 -7.88 3.89 -15.98
CA LYS A 104 -8.58 5.16 -15.82
C LYS A 104 -7.59 6.31 -15.75
N LYS A 105 -7.87 7.37 -16.50
CA LYS A 105 -7.08 8.60 -16.45
C LYS A 105 -7.59 9.51 -15.35
N GLY A 106 -6.68 10.22 -14.72
CA GLY A 106 -6.97 11.23 -13.71
C GLY A 106 -5.91 12.32 -13.70
N VAL A 107 -6.11 13.35 -12.88
CA VAL A 107 -5.13 14.41 -12.65
C VAL A 107 -4.78 14.41 -11.17
N ARG A 108 -3.51 14.48 -10.83
CA ARG A 108 -3.02 14.46 -9.44
C ARG A 108 -2.01 15.55 -9.17
N ILE A 109 -1.94 15.99 -7.91
CA ILE A 109 -0.85 16.76 -7.32
C ILE A 109 -0.15 15.88 -6.31
N VAL A 110 1.16 15.90 -6.31
CA VAL A 110 2.00 15.16 -5.36
C VAL A 110 2.66 16.14 -4.41
N TYR A 111 2.60 15.85 -3.13
CA TYR A 111 3.30 16.58 -2.07
C TYR A 111 4.46 15.72 -1.56
N LEU A 112 5.69 16.19 -1.72
CA LEU A 112 6.86 15.51 -1.20
C LEU A 112 7.14 15.98 0.23
N ILE A 113 6.68 15.21 1.21
CA ILE A 113 6.84 15.54 2.64
C ILE A 113 8.33 15.50 3.02
N SER A 114 9.00 14.40 2.70
CA SER A 114 10.43 14.22 3.00
C SER A 114 11.07 13.27 1.98
N LYS A 115 12.35 13.42 1.79
CA LYS A 115 13.19 12.54 0.98
C LYS A 115 14.43 12.19 1.79
N SER A 116 14.68 10.90 1.97
CA SER A 116 15.94 10.42 2.55
C SER A 116 16.93 10.09 1.44
N GLU A 117 18.18 10.42 1.66
CA GLU A 117 19.26 9.94 0.80
C GLU A 117 19.44 8.42 0.98
N PRO A 118 19.91 7.70 -0.06
CA PRO A 118 20.24 6.30 0.08
C PRO A 118 21.25 6.10 1.20
N HIS A 119 20.87 5.36 2.23
CA HIS A 119 21.74 5.05 3.36
C HIS A 119 21.59 3.59 3.76
N ARG A 120 22.58 3.06 4.46
CA ARG A 120 22.48 1.76 5.09
C ARG A 120 21.52 1.84 6.27
N GLU A 121 20.61 0.87 6.41
CA GLU A 121 19.69 0.82 7.53
C GLU A 121 20.40 0.95 8.87
N ASN A 122 20.00 1.92 9.68
CA ASN A 122 20.60 2.20 10.96
C ASN A 122 19.55 2.61 12.01
N LEU A 123 19.89 2.47 13.30
CA LEU A 123 18.97 2.77 14.38
C LEU A 123 18.68 4.25 14.56
N LYS A 124 19.49 5.15 14.02
CA LYS A 124 19.29 6.59 14.17
C LYS A 124 18.16 7.09 13.25
N ASP A 125 18.23 6.68 11.98
CA ASP A 125 17.34 7.20 10.93
C ASP A 125 16.12 6.30 10.71
N ASP A 126 16.26 4.99 10.99
CA ASP A 126 15.24 3.96 10.71
C ASP A 126 14.62 3.35 11.99
N TYR A 127 14.79 3.98 13.14
CA TYR A 127 14.38 3.41 14.43
C TYR A 127 12.94 2.88 14.43
N ASN A 128 11.98 3.65 13.95
CA ASN A 128 10.58 3.25 13.94
C ASN A 128 10.35 1.98 13.11
N ARG A 129 10.97 1.89 11.93
CA ARG A 129 10.86 0.74 11.04
C ARG A 129 11.51 -0.51 11.64
N ILE A 130 12.70 -0.36 12.20
CA ILE A 130 13.43 -1.45 12.87
C ILE A 130 12.65 -1.92 14.10
N SER A 131 12.15 -1.00 14.92
CA SER A 131 11.36 -1.28 16.11
C SER A 131 10.07 -2.03 15.78
N GLN A 132 9.33 -1.60 14.77
CA GLN A 132 8.12 -2.27 14.28
C GLN A 132 8.43 -3.71 13.82
N ARG A 133 9.47 -3.89 13.02
CA ARG A 133 9.90 -5.21 12.56
C ARG A 133 10.32 -6.14 13.71
N ALA A 134 11.07 -5.61 14.67
CA ALA A 134 11.46 -6.34 15.86
C ALA A 134 10.26 -6.75 16.73
N LEU A 135 9.27 -5.84 16.85
CA LEU A 135 8.02 -6.13 17.56
C LEU A 135 7.23 -7.24 16.88
N GLU A 136 7.09 -7.19 15.56
CA GLU A 136 6.41 -8.24 14.79
C GLU A 136 7.13 -9.60 14.90
N GLN A 137 8.44 -9.61 14.82
CA GLN A 137 9.22 -10.83 15.03
C GLN A 137 8.99 -11.40 16.43
N LYS A 138 8.99 -10.55 17.46
CA LYS A 138 8.72 -10.96 18.85
C LYS A 138 7.31 -11.52 19.01
N LYS A 139 6.29 -10.85 18.44
CA LYS A 139 4.91 -11.35 18.45
C LYS A 139 4.79 -12.72 17.79
N ASN A 140 5.39 -12.88 16.62
CA ASN A 140 5.37 -14.14 15.89
C ASN A 140 6.06 -15.26 16.66
N LYS A 141 7.20 -14.97 17.32
CA LYS A 141 7.88 -15.92 18.17
C LYS A 141 7.02 -16.35 19.35
N VAL A 142 6.42 -15.39 20.07
CA VAL A 142 5.53 -15.69 21.21
C VAL A 142 4.34 -16.54 20.77
N LEU A 143 3.74 -16.24 19.61
CA LEU A 143 2.66 -17.04 19.04
C LEU A 143 3.13 -18.47 18.72
N GLN A 144 4.28 -18.62 18.09
CA GLN A 144 4.84 -19.94 17.77
C GLN A 144 5.12 -20.76 19.05
N ASP A 145 5.74 -20.15 20.05
CA ASP A 145 6.03 -20.79 21.33
C ASP A 145 4.72 -21.19 22.04
N TRP A 146 3.71 -20.33 22.00
CA TRP A 146 2.39 -20.62 22.55
C TRP A 146 1.72 -21.81 21.83
N PHE A 147 1.73 -21.81 20.49
CA PHE A 147 1.21 -22.92 19.71
C PHE A 147 1.94 -24.23 20.04
N GLN A 148 3.27 -24.22 20.10
CA GLN A 148 4.06 -25.40 20.39
C GLN A 148 3.72 -26.01 21.78
N THR A 149 3.53 -25.16 22.79
CA THR A 149 3.15 -25.61 24.12
C THR A 149 1.71 -26.13 24.19
N ARG A 150 0.82 -25.60 23.32
CA ARG A 150 -0.62 -25.96 23.37
C ARG A 150 -1.00 -27.07 22.40
N ILE A 151 -0.22 -27.34 21.36
CA ILE A 151 -0.52 -28.38 20.36
C ILE A 151 -0.81 -29.75 21.06
N SER A 152 -0.04 -30.09 22.07
CA SER A 152 -0.22 -31.36 22.81
C SER A 152 -1.52 -31.45 23.60
N THR A 153 -2.21 -30.33 23.85
CA THR A 153 -3.48 -30.29 24.58
C THR A 153 -4.70 -30.39 23.70
N TYR A 154 -4.52 -30.27 22.38
CA TYR A 154 -5.62 -30.34 21.39
C TYR A 154 -5.62 -31.70 20.70
N TYR A 155 -6.80 -32.22 20.46
CA TYR A 155 -6.97 -33.34 19.55
C TYR A 155 -6.90 -32.83 18.10
N ILE A 156 -5.86 -33.23 17.38
CA ILE A 156 -5.64 -32.83 16.01
C ILE A 156 -5.69 -34.08 15.15
N MET A 157 -6.64 -34.14 14.22
CA MET A 157 -6.77 -35.18 13.22
C MET A 157 -6.36 -34.63 11.86
N ILE A 158 -5.34 -35.23 11.26
CA ILE A 158 -4.88 -34.91 9.93
C ILE A 158 -5.30 -36.05 9.02
N ASP A 159 -6.02 -35.71 7.95
CA ASP A 159 -6.46 -36.68 6.97
C ASP A 159 -5.26 -37.39 6.31
N GLY A 160 -5.48 -38.68 5.93
CA GLY A 160 -4.46 -39.54 5.35
C GLY A 160 -3.76 -38.96 4.15
N ASP A 161 -4.50 -38.23 3.31
CA ASP A 161 -3.99 -37.62 2.08
C ASP A 161 -2.93 -36.53 2.34
N TYR A 162 -2.94 -35.92 3.54
CA TYR A 162 -2.03 -34.83 3.89
C TYR A 162 -0.88 -35.26 4.82
N ARG A 163 -0.77 -36.56 5.18
CA ARG A 163 0.25 -37.05 6.11
C ARG A 163 1.69 -36.81 5.67
N ASN A 164 1.91 -36.73 4.35
CA ASN A 164 3.23 -36.54 3.77
C ASN A 164 3.62 -35.07 3.59
N CYS A 165 2.76 -34.13 4.02
CA CYS A 165 3.08 -32.69 3.97
C CYS A 165 4.06 -32.35 5.09
N GLY A 166 5.31 -32.02 4.74
CA GLY A 166 6.38 -31.69 5.71
C GLY A 166 6.04 -30.57 6.69
N ASN A 167 5.17 -29.66 6.32
CA ASN A 167 4.70 -28.56 7.18
C ASN A 167 3.75 -29.04 8.29
N LEU A 168 3.12 -30.21 8.15
CA LEU A 168 2.15 -30.76 9.09
C LEU A 168 2.78 -31.72 10.10
N THR A 169 4.03 -32.10 9.93
CA THR A 169 4.73 -32.98 10.87
C THR A 169 4.75 -32.46 12.30
N LYS A 170 4.78 -31.14 12.47
CA LYS A 170 4.73 -30.46 13.77
C LYS A 170 3.37 -30.58 14.47
N TRP A 171 2.31 -30.88 13.72
CA TRP A 171 0.93 -30.97 14.18
C TRP A 171 0.49 -32.43 14.41
N GLN A 172 1.30 -33.41 14.05
CA GLN A 172 1.06 -34.81 14.30
C GLN A 172 1.33 -35.08 15.79
N THR A 173 0.29 -34.97 16.60
CA THR A 173 0.34 -35.40 18.01
C THR A 173 0.63 -36.88 18.04
N ARG A 174 1.52 -37.33 18.95
CA ARG A 174 1.74 -38.75 19.23
C ARG A 174 0.38 -39.41 19.42
N GLN A 175 0.06 -40.36 18.55
CA GLN A 175 -1.10 -41.24 18.80
C GLN A 175 -0.95 -41.78 20.21
N PHE A 176 -1.95 -41.55 21.03
CA PHE A 176 -2.09 -42.30 22.26
C PHE A 176 -2.17 -43.79 21.86
N THR A 177 -1.09 -44.53 22.04
CA THR A 177 -1.15 -45.97 22.03
C THR A 177 -2.12 -46.33 23.13
N SER A 178 -3.32 -46.79 22.77
CA SER A 178 -4.25 -47.43 23.66
C SER A 178 -3.48 -48.60 24.30
N ALA A 179 -3.11 -48.43 25.57
CA ALA A 179 -2.70 -49.56 26.40
C ALA A 179 -3.89 -50.51 26.51
N ASN A 180 -3.70 -51.75 26.03
CA ASN A 180 -4.55 -52.89 26.32
C ASN A 180 -4.65 -53.12 27.83
#